data_bcd1d48afc2eb4a3a0661b5edf476e97
#
_entry.id   bcd1d48afc2eb4a3a0661b5edf476e97
#
_cell.length_a   1.000
_cell.length_b   1.000
_cell.length_c   1.000
_cell.angle_alpha   90.00
_cell.angle_beta   90.00
_cell.angle_gamma   90.00
#
_symmetry.space_group_name_H-M   'P 1'
#
loop_
_entity.id
_entity.type
_entity.pdbx_description
1 polymer ?
#
loop_
_entity_poly.entity_id
_entity_poly.type
_entity_poly.pdbx_seq_one_letter_code
_entity_poly.pdbx_strand_id
1 'polypeptide(L)'
;MRFFILFSLSLIAVHAQEIRRTPLILSQGGTPEKPAVFDGKGMIIDLGIDITDKVWVKNGDLWTTQSPIPEHPPVADEQRAGLFIDEVPVRISRDRVAEKNSGEAGKIIYTAPESLKPGQMAWTTDGALYFRWPKEKAAGSGRIIRPPTKLESGVVIACSNITVRNIIARHAANDGFNIHGHRIGLRLENVKAFSNGDEGISAHETVQMDVFDSEIAWNGSSAGGVADVGESVTTYTNCELHHNVNAAFFLDGKQHRLTNCLIHHQNQDVLVRGDAVVEQSGMVWRKE
;
A
#
# COMPACT_ATOMS: atom_id res chain seq x y z
N MET A 1 19.69 61.54 -6.62
CA MET A 1 19.01 60.46 -7.36
C MET A 1 18.78 59.33 -6.36
N ARG A 2 17.55 59.10 -5.88
CA ARG A 2 17.22 58.06 -4.91
C ARG A 2 16.63 56.91 -5.69
N PHE A 3 17.29 55.74 -5.69
CA PHE A 3 16.77 54.52 -6.26
C PHE A 3 15.81 53.86 -5.26
N PHE A 4 14.55 53.73 -5.63
CA PHE A 4 13.57 52.87 -4.95
C PHE A 4 13.68 51.48 -5.53
N ILE A 5 14.13 50.51 -4.69
CA ILE A 5 14.07 49.09 -5.02
C ILE A 5 12.68 48.61 -4.60
N LEU A 6 11.82 48.32 -5.57
CA LEU A 6 10.56 47.62 -5.34
C LEU A 6 10.86 46.14 -5.13
N PHE A 7 10.70 45.63 -3.90
CA PHE A 7 10.61 44.21 -3.64
C PHE A 7 9.20 43.71 -4.02
N SER A 8 9.09 43.00 -5.09
CA SER A 8 7.87 42.25 -5.39
C SER A 8 7.78 41.02 -4.47
N LEU A 9 6.93 41.07 -3.45
CA LEU A 9 6.52 39.89 -2.70
C LEU A 9 5.65 39.02 -3.62
N SER A 10 6.20 37.97 -4.19
CA SER A 10 5.40 36.91 -4.78
C SER A 10 4.69 36.15 -3.65
N LEU A 11 3.39 36.35 -3.53
CA LEU A 11 2.55 35.48 -2.70
C LEU A 11 2.60 34.07 -3.29
N ILE A 12 3.36 33.17 -2.64
CA ILE A 12 3.25 31.75 -2.91
C ILE A 12 1.90 31.32 -2.30
N ALA A 13 0.89 31.13 -3.15
CA ALA A 13 -0.37 30.54 -2.73
C ALA A 13 -0.09 29.09 -2.29
N VAL A 14 -0.03 28.87 -0.99
CA VAL A 14 -0.02 27.53 -0.41
C VAL A 14 -1.41 26.95 -0.64
N HIS A 15 -1.57 26.17 -1.71
CA HIS A 15 -2.80 25.40 -1.90
C HIS A 15 -2.83 24.32 -0.80
N ALA A 16 -3.89 24.32 -0.01
CA ALA A 16 -4.12 23.22 0.93
C ALA A 16 -4.19 21.91 0.14
N GLN A 17 -3.40 20.92 0.56
CA GLN A 17 -3.37 19.61 -0.09
C GLN A 17 -4.74 18.95 0.06
N GLU A 18 -5.35 18.54 -1.05
CA GLU A 18 -6.66 17.88 -1.03
C GLU A 18 -6.54 16.49 -0.44
N ILE A 19 -7.31 16.19 0.61
CA ILE A 19 -7.42 14.85 1.20
C ILE A 19 -8.79 14.27 0.86
N ARG A 20 -8.77 13.19 0.08
CA ARG A 20 -9.96 12.44 -0.28
C ARG A 20 -10.07 11.16 0.57
N ARG A 21 -11.24 10.94 1.18
CA ARG A 21 -11.56 9.81 2.06
C ARG A 21 -12.36 8.69 1.38
N THR A 22 -12.40 8.70 0.06
CA THR A 22 -13.08 7.69 -0.77
C THR A 22 -12.18 7.28 -1.92
N PRO A 23 -12.31 6.05 -2.44
CA PRO A 23 -11.56 5.60 -3.61
C PRO A 23 -11.66 6.55 -4.80
N LEU A 24 -10.58 6.65 -5.55
CA LEU A 24 -10.55 7.34 -6.83
C LEU A 24 -10.66 6.30 -7.96
N ILE A 25 -11.75 6.35 -8.71
CA ILE A 25 -11.96 5.44 -9.84
C ILE A 25 -11.79 6.21 -11.14
N LEU A 26 -10.80 5.83 -11.94
CA LEU A 26 -10.49 6.43 -13.23
C LEU A 26 -10.99 5.49 -14.34
N SER A 27 -12.15 5.79 -14.91
CA SER A 27 -12.83 4.97 -15.93
C SER A 27 -12.81 5.56 -17.33
N GLN A 28 -12.25 6.76 -17.50
CA GLN A 28 -12.18 7.44 -18.78
C GLN A 28 -10.72 7.70 -19.17
N GLY A 29 -10.29 7.08 -20.24
CA GLY A 29 -8.96 7.28 -20.84
C GLY A 29 -9.02 8.11 -22.11
N GLY A 30 -7.86 8.20 -22.78
CA GLY A 30 -7.72 8.82 -24.09
C GLY A 30 -7.59 7.80 -25.22
N THR A 31 -6.91 8.22 -26.28
CA THR A 31 -6.49 7.34 -27.38
C THR A 31 -4.97 7.15 -27.32
N PRO A 32 -4.38 6.19 -28.07
CA PRO A 32 -2.93 6.04 -28.12
C PRO A 32 -2.21 7.33 -28.57
N GLU A 33 -2.81 8.07 -29.49
CA GLU A 33 -2.24 9.32 -30.04
C GLU A 33 -2.46 10.53 -29.11
N LYS A 34 -3.46 10.45 -28.25
CA LYS A 34 -3.81 11.50 -27.30
C LYS A 34 -4.26 10.89 -25.96
N PRO A 35 -3.34 10.39 -25.15
CA PRO A 35 -3.67 9.87 -23.83
C PRO A 35 -4.35 10.92 -22.94
N ALA A 36 -5.28 10.49 -22.10
CA ALA A 36 -5.82 11.35 -21.07
C ALA A 36 -4.76 11.63 -20.00
N VAL A 37 -4.87 12.75 -19.29
CA VAL A 37 -3.99 13.09 -18.16
C VAL A 37 -4.85 13.39 -16.95
N PHE A 38 -4.63 12.64 -15.88
CA PHE A 38 -5.16 12.93 -14.56
C PHE A 38 -4.02 13.42 -13.68
N ASP A 39 -3.99 14.70 -13.38
CA ASP A 39 -3.00 15.31 -12.50
C ASP A 39 -3.66 15.61 -11.13
N GLY A 40 -3.27 14.83 -10.12
CA GLY A 40 -3.79 15.00 -8.75
C GLY A 40 -3.25 16.23 -8.03
N LYS A 41 -2.22 16.89 -8.56
CA LYS A 41 -1.62 18.11 -7.95
C LYS A 41 -1.26 17.95 -6.48
N GLY A 42 -0.80 16.75 -6.10
CA GLY A 42 -0.48 16.41 -4.74
C GLY A 42 -1.66 15.89 -3.90
N MET A 43 -2.80 15.55 -4.52
CA MET A 43 -3.95 14.94 -3.85
C MET A 43 -3.54 13.71 -3.03
N ILE A 44 -4.09 13.60 -1.82
CA ILE A 44 -3.96 12.41 -0.98
C ILE A 44 -5.28 11.64 -0.99
N ILE A 45 -5.24 10.40 -1.44
CA ILE A 45 -6.30 9.42 -1.22
C ILE A 45 -5.95 8.69 0.07
N ASP A 46 -6.63 9.00 1.15
CA ASP A 46 -6.39 8.43 2.48
C ASP A 46 -7.66 7.77 2.99
N LEU A 47 -7.73 6.46 2.90
CA LEU A 47 -8.91 5.69 3.31
C LEU A 47 -8.87 5.31 4.80
N GLY A 48 -7.79 5.63 5.50
CA GLY A 48 -7.58 5.27 6.90
C GLY A 48 -8.57 5.90 7.87
N ILE A 49 -8.91 5.14 8.89
CA ILE A 49 -9.74 5.57 10.02
C ILE A 49 -8.85 5.60 11.24
N ASP A 50 -8.68 6.78 11.82
CA ASP A 50 -7.91 6.95 13.06
C ASP A 50 -8.70 6.39 14.24
N ILE A 51 -8.12 5.43 14.93
CA ILE A 51 -8.68 4.77 16.11
C ILE A 51 -7.79 4.94 17.35
N THR A 52 -6.85 5.87 17.30
CA THR A 52 -5.90 6.13 18.39
C THR A 52 -6.61 6.43 19.70
N ASP A 53 -7.71 7.19 19.67
CA ASP A 53 -8.48 7.60 20.83
C ASP A 53 -9.44 6.53 21.39
N LYS A 54 -9.44 5.32 20.82
CA LYS A 54 -10.19 4.21 21.41
C LYS A 54 -9.62 3.87 22.79
N VAL A 55 -10.47 3.31 23.65
CA VAL A 55 -10.02 2.86 24.96
C VAL A 55 -9.23 1.56 24.80
N TRP A 56 -7.95 1.63 25.14
CA TRP A 56 -7.02 0.52 25.02
C TRP A 56 -6.64 -0.03 26.40
N VAL A 57 -6.76 -1.34 26.56
CA VAL A 57 -6.13 -2.08 27.66
C VAL A 57 -4.71 -2.42 27.20
N LYS A 58 -3.73 -1.98 28.01
CA LYS A 58 -2.30 -2.08 27.66
C LYS A 58 -1.60 -3.05 28.61
N ASN A 59 -0.89 -4.02 28.03
CA ASN A 59 -0.02 -4.94 28.77
C ASN A 59 1.35 -5.01 28.06
N GLY A 60 2.24 -4.09 28.44
CA GLY A 60 3.50 -3.88 27.75
C GLY A 60 3.27 -3.44 26.28
N ASP A 61 3.75 -4.23 25.35
CA ASP A 61 3.59 -4.03 23.90
C ASP A 61 2.30 -4.65 23.33
N LEU A 62 1.55 -5.43 24.13
CA LEU A 62 0.25 -5.97 23.75
C LEU A 62 -0.87 -4.97 24.11
N TRP A 63 -1.64 -4.57 23.12
CA TRP A 63 -2.76 -3.65 23.27
C TRP A 63 -4.05 -4.30 22.78
N THR A 64 -5.12 -4.12 23.54
CA THR A 64 -6.45 -4.68 23.24
C THR A 64 -7.51 -3.59 23.37
N THR A 65 -8.48 -3.54 22.46
CA THR A 65 -9.64 -2.65 22.63
C THR A 65 -10.50 -3.11 23.82
N GLN A 66 -10.96 -2.18 24.64
CA GLN A 66 -11.85 -2.49 25.76
C GLN A 66 -13.23 -2.94 25.28
N SER A 67 -13.68 -2.42 24.14
CA SER A 67 -14.96 -2.79 23.53
C SER A 67 -14.73 -3.32 22.12
N PRO A 68 -15.60 -4.21 21.62
CA PRO A 68 -15.55 -4.67 20.24
C PRO A 68 -15.48 -3.51 19.26
N ILE A 69 -14.70 -3.67 18.21
CA ILE A 69 -14.80 -2.82 17.01
C ILE A 69 -15.85 -3.49 16.12
N PRO A 70 -17.03 -2.88 15.92
CA PRO A 70 -18.20 -3.56 15.35
C PRO A 70 -18.00 -4.07 13.92
N GLU A 71 -16.96 -3.58 13.26
CA GLU A 71 -16.72 -3.83 11.85
C GLU A 71 -15.41 -4.60 11.69
N HIS A 72 -15.52 -5.92 11.53
CA HIS A 72 -14.41 -6.74 11.07
C HIS A 72 -14.14 -6.47 9.58
N PRO A 73 -12.88 -6.48 9.13
CA PRO A 73 -12.65 -6.57 7.70
C PRO A 73 -13.31 -7.85 7.18
N PRO A 74 -13.99 -7.79 6.02
CA PRO A 74 -14.75 -8.92 5.49
C PRO A 74 -13.85 -10.10 5.10
N VAL A 75 -12.54 -9.88 5.06
CA VAL A 75 -11.54 -10.90 4.73
C VAL A 75 -10.50 -10.93 5.82
N ALA A 76 -10.51 -11.98 6.63
CA ALA A 76 -9.45 -12.31 7.56
C ALA A 76 -8.23 -12.86 6.78
N ASP A 77 -7.65 -12.01 5.96
CA ASP A 77 -6.52 -12.39 5.13
C ASP A 77 -5.23 -12.03 5.84
N GLU A 78 -4.49 -13.05 6.30
CA GLU A 78 -3.17 -12.87 6.91
C GLU A 78 -2.11 -12.35 5.92
N GLN A 79 -2.48 -12.27 4.65
CA GLN A 79 -1.60 -11.70 3.62
C GLN A 79 -1.59 -10.17 3.67
N ARG A 80 -2.42 -9.53 4.51
CA ARG A 80 -2.64 -8.09 4.53
C ARG A 80 -2.34 -7.48 5.89
N ALA A 81 -2.10 -6.16 5.88
CA ALA A 81 -2.15 -5.37 7.10
C ALA A 81 -3.60 -5.03 7.47
N GLY A 82 -3.92 -5.17 8.74
CA GLY A 82 -5.22 -4.79 9.31
C GLY A 82 -5.16 -3.53 10.17
N LEU A 83 -3.96 -3.05 10.48
CA LEU A 83 -3.68 -1.77 11.14
C LEU A 83 -2.38 -1.17 10.61
N PHE A 84 -2.20 0.12 10.89
CA PHE A 84 -0.94 0.83 10.73
C PHE A 84 -0.65 1.63 12.00
N ILE A 85 0.61 1.63 12.43
CA ILE A 85 1.11 2.55 13.45
C ILE A 85 1.88 3.64 12.71
N ASP A 86 1.24 4.79 12.50
CA ASP A 86 1.59 5.76 11.46
C ASP A 86 1.68 5.07 10.09
N GLU A 87 2.89 4.84 9.57
CA GLU A 87 3.14 4.14 8.31
C GLU A 87 3.34 2.63 8.46
N VAL A 88 3.76 2.16 9.65
CA VAL A 88 4.20 0.77 9.85
C VAL A 88 3.03 -0.20 9.83
N PRO A 89 3.02 -1.19 8.93
CA PRO A 89 1.94 -2.16 8.84
C PRO A 89 1.94 -3.14 10.01
N VAL A 90 0.75 -3.41 10.56
CA VAL A 90 0.50 -4.44 11.56
C VAL A 90 -0.38 -5.51 10.90
N ARG A 91 0.18 -6.70 10.71
CA ARG A 91 -0.42 -7.75 9.88
C ARG A 91 -1.40 -8.62 10.65
N ILE A 92 -2.45 -9.04 9.95
CA ILE A 92 -3.41 -10.01 10.46
C ILE A 92 -2.71 -11.35 10.70
N SER A 93 -2.92 -11.96 11.85
CA SER A 93 -2.32 -13.26 12.22
C SER A 93 -3.39 -14.30 12.50
N ARG A 94 -3.22 -15.49 11.89
CA ARG A 94 -4.13 -16.64 12.01
C ARG A 94 -3.39 -17.87 12.52
N ASP A 95 -4.07 -18.69 13.32
CA ASP A 95 -3.57 -19.98 13.75
C ASP A 95 -3.91 -21.08 12.72
N ARG A 96 -3.06 -21.21 11.72
CA ARG A 96 -3.22 -22.20 10.63
C ARG A 96 -3.22 -23.65 11.12
N VAL A 97 -2.56 -23.93 12.24
CA VAL A 97 -2.55 -25.27 12.83
C VAL A 97 -3.90 -25.57 13.46
N ALA A 98 -4.45 -24.64 14.24
CA ALA A 98 -5.78 -24.78 14.83
C ALA A 98 -6.87 -24.85 13.74
N GLU A 99 -6.78 -24.04 12.69
CA GLU A 99 -7.69 -24.09 11.53
C GLU A 99 -7.71 -25.47 10.89
N LYS A 100 -6.54 -26.02 10.57
CA LYS A 100 -6.40 -27.36 10.00
C LYS A 100 -6.97 -28.45 10.91
N ASN A 101 -6.70 -28.36 12.21
CA ASN A 101 -7.14 -29.34 13.20
C ASN A 101 -8.65 -29.25 13.53
N SER A 102 -9.30 -28.13 13.22
CA SER A 102 -10.75 -27.97 13.45
C SER A 102 -11.59 -28.92 12.59
N GLY A 103 -11.08 -29.39 11.46
CA GLY A 103 -11.82 -30.20 10.49
C GLY A 103 -12.91 -29.42 9.73
N GLU A 104 -13.08 -28.12 9.98
CA GLU A 104 -14.09 -27.28 9.35
C GLU A 104 -13.49 -26.47 8.18
N ALA A 105 -13.96 -26.73 6.96
CA ALA A 105 -13.48 -26.01 5.78
C ALA A 105 -13.83 -24.51 5.88
N GLY A 106 -12.84 -23.64 5.65
CA GLY A 106 -13.00 -22.18 5.67
C GLY A 106 -13.12 -21.55 7.06
N LYS A 107 -12.98 -22.34 8.15
CA LYS A 107 -12.94 -21.78 9.49
C LYS A 107 -11.69 -20.92 9.67
N ILE A 108 -11.90 -19.70 10.16
CA ILE A 108 -10.84 -18.78 10.50
C ILE A 108 -10.62 -18.83 12.01
N ILE A 109 -9.37 -19.09 12.42
CA ILE A 109 -8.95 -19.04 13.81
C ILE A 109 -7.80 -18.04 13.92
N TYR A 110 -8.02 -16.98 14.66
CA TYR A 110 -6.98 -15.98 14.89
C TYR A 110 -5.97 -16.45 15.91
N THR A 111 -4.72 -16.01 15.74
CA THR A 111 -3.66 -16.25 16.72
C THR A 111 -4.04 -15.64 18.07
N ALA A 112 -3.91 -16.39 19.15
CA ALA A 112 -4.18 -15.92 20.49
C ALA A 112 -3.27 -14.74 20.90
N PRO A 113 -3.72 -13.80 21.76
CA PRO A 113 -2.99 -12.59 22.10
C PRO A 113 -1.55 -12.84 22.59
N GLU A 114 -1.37 -13.86 23.45
CA GLU A 114 -0.07 -14.26 23.99
C GLU A 114 0.91 -14.81 22.94
N SER A 115 0.40 -15.31 21.83
CA SER A 115 1.19 -15.91 20.74
C SER A 115 1.49 -14.92 19.61
N LEU A 116 0.93 -13.73 19.63
CA LEU A 116 1.25 -12.69 18.64
C LEU A 116 2.72 -12.28 18.70
N LYS A 117 3.31 -12.09 17.54
CA LYS A 117 4.64 -11.48 17.41
C LYS A 117 4.50 -9.96 17.24
N PRO A 118 5.54 -9.17 17.54
CA PRO A 118 5.55 -7.74 17.23
C PRO A 118 5.15 -7.47 15.76
N GLY A 119 4.29 -6.48 15.54
CA GLY A 119 3.74 -6.16 14.23
C GLY A 119 2.62 -7.10 13.76
N GLN A 120 2.03 -7.90 14.67
CA GLN A 120 0.88 -8.74 14.36
C GLN A 120 -0.36 -8.30 15.14
N MET A 121 -1.52 -8.57 14.56
CA MET A 121 -2.82 -8.31 15.13
C MET A 121 -3.83 -9.43 14.88
N ALA A 122 -4.89 -9.45 15.65
CA ALA A 122 -6.01 -10.36 15.45
C ALA A 122 -7.27 -9.84 16.19
N TRP A 123 -8.34 -10.64 16.16
CA TRP A 123 -9.60 -10.36 16.86
C TRP A 123 -9.96 -11.50 17.81
N THR A 124 -10.59 -11.16 18.91
CA THR A 124 -11.29 -12.13 19.76
C THR A 124 -12.60 -12.57 19.10
N THR A 125 -13.20 -13.63 19.60
CA THR A 125 -14.50 -14.14 19.09
C THR A 125 -15.65 -13.16 19.29
N ASP A 126 -15.56 -12.28 20.28
CA ASP A 126 -16.51 -11.20 20.58
C ASP A 126 -16.16 -9.88 19.85
N GLY A 127 -15.12 -9.88 19.01
CA GLY A 127 -14.78 -8.78 18.13
C GLY A 127 -13.87 -7.71 18.74
N ALA A 128 -13.28 -7.93 19.91
CA ALA A 128 -12.23 -7.06 20.40
C ALA A 128 -10.99 -7.21 19.52
N LEU A 129 -10.41 -6.08 19.11
CA LEU A 129 -9.17 -6.06 18.36
C LEU A 129 -8.00 -6.06 19.33
N TYR A 130 -6.99 -6.85 19.06
CA TYR A 130 -5.73 -6.83 19.78
C TYR A 130 -4.55 -6.90 18.84
N PHE A 131 -3.45 -6.27 19.23
CA PHE A 131 -2.22 -6.26 18.46
C PHE A 131 -1.00 -6.16 19.36
N ARG A 132 0.14 -6.60 18.85
CA ARG A 132 1.42 -6.39 19.48
C ARG A 132 2.18 -5.31 18.73
N TRP A 133 2.66 -4.33 19.49
CA TRP A 133 3.33 -3.15 18.94
C TRP A 133 4.51 -3.55 18.02
N PRO A 134 4.67 -2.97 16.83
CA PRO A 134 5.78 -3.28 15.95
C PRO A 134 7.11 -2.81 16.54
N LYS A 135 8.20 -3.50 16.21
CA LYS A 135 9.54 -3.21 16.76
C LYS A 135 10.10 -1.86 16.28
N GLU A 136 9.67 -1.43 15.13
CA GLU A 136 10.09 -0.18 14.44
C GLU A 136 9.57 1.08 15.15
N LYS A 137 8.65 0.92 16.07
CA LYS A 137 8.04 2.04 16.83
C LYS A 137 8.08 1.79 18.32
N ALA A 138 8.37 2.83 19.10
CA ALA A 138 8.26 2.74 20.56
C ALA A 138 6.79 2.56 20.97
N ALA A 139 6.52 1.62 21.87
CA ALA A 139 5.16 1.30 22.31
C ALA A 139 4.43 2.55 22.85
N GLY A 140 3.26 2.83 22.29
CA GLY A 140 2.46 4.02 22.62
C GLY A 140 2.84 5.28 21.87
N SER A 141 3.79 5.22 20.92
CA SER A 141 4.11 6.35 20.04
C SER A 141 3.46 6.17 18.67
N GLY A 142 2.86 7.23 18.15
CA GLY A 142 2.23 7.23 16.84
C GLY A 142 0.72 7.00 16.86
N ARG A 143 0.09 7.22 15.72
CA ARG A 143 -1.35 7.04 15.53
C ARG A 143 -1.65 5.60 15.14
N ILE A 144 -2.78 5.11 15.60
CA ILE A 144 -3.30 3.80 15.24
C ILE A 144 -4.35 4.00 14.16
N ILE A 145 -4.01 3.61 12.94
CA ILE A 145 -4.87 3.77 11.77
C ILE A 145 -5.35 2.39 11.33
N ARG A 146 -6.66 2.20 11.13
CA ARG A 146 -7.16 1.02 10.47
C ARG A 146 -7.60 1.33 9.04
N PRO A 147 -7.39 0.43 8.08
CA PRO A 147 -7.99 0.54 6.76
C PRO A 147 -9.53 0.39 6.84
N PRO A 148 -10.28 0.72 5.78
CA PRO A 148 -11.72 0.48 5.73
C PRO A 148 -12.05 -1.02 5.82
N THR A 149 -13.27 -1.34 6.24
CA THR A 149 -13.76 -2.74 6.32
C THR A 149 -14.03 -3.34 4.96
N LYS A 150 -14.36 -2.52 3.96
CA LYS A 150 -14.48 -2.96 2.58
C LYS A 150 -13.11 -3.12 1.95
N LEU A 151 -12.96 -4.16 1.13
CA LEU A 151 -11.75 -4.41 0.37
C LEU A 151 -11.66 -3.42 -0.81
N GLU A 152 -11.33 -2.18 -0.49
CA GLU A 152 -11.22 -1.07 -1.45
C GLU A 152 -9.76 -0.68 -1.65
N SER A 153 -9.40 -0.41 -2.90
CA SER A 153 -8.11 0.17 -3.28
C SER A 153 -8.18 1.70 -3.26
N GLY A 154 -7.04 2.35 -3.07
CA GLY A 154 -6.97 3.82 -3.06
C GLY A 154 -7.35 4.42 -4.42
N VAL A 155 -6.66 3.97 -5.47
CA VAL A 155 -6.88 4.38 -6.86
C VAL A 155 -7.13 3.15 -7.71
N VAL A 156 -8.23 3.13 -8.45
CA VAL A 156 -8.56 2.08 -9.43
C VAL A 156 -8.47 2.66 -10.83
N ILE A 157 -7.62 2.07 -11.69
CA ILE A 157 -7.50 2.50 -13.08
C ILE A 157 -8.23 1.48 -13.96
N ALA A 158 -9.42 1.85 -14.41
CA ALA A 158 -10.34 1.01 -15.19
C ALA A 158 -10.41 1.41 -16.67
N CYS A 159 -9.43 2.13 -17.18
CA CYS A 159 -9.36 2.57 -18.58
C CYS A 159 -7.94 2.39 -19.16
N SER A 160 -7.79 2.55 -20.46
CA SER A 160 -6.52 2.56 -21.19
C SER A 160 -6.12 3.97 -21.60
N ASN A 161 -4.87 4.15 -22.02
CA ASN A 161 -4.31 5.41 -22.55
C ASN A 161 -4.52 6.58 -21.60
N ILE A 162 -3.97 6.46 -20.38
CA ILE A 162 -4.04 7.50 -19.35
C ILE A 162 -2.68 7.67 -18.66
N THR A 163 -2.30 8.91 -18.41
CA THR A 163 -1.24 9.27 -17.47
C THR A 163 -1.89 9.73 -16.16
N VAL A 164 -1.51 9.10 -15.06
CA VAL A 164 -1.93 9.46 -13.70
C VAL A 164 -0.70 9.95 -12.94
N ARG A 165 -0.78 11.15 -12.35
CA ARG A 165 0.40 11.72 -11.70
C ARG A 165 0.10 12.55 -10.47
N ASN A 166 1.13 12.75 -9.63
CA ASN A 166 1.09 13.61 -8.45
C ASN A 166 -0.04 13.22 -7.47
N ILE A 167 -0.14 11.92 -7.13
CA ILE A 167 -1.12 11.37 -6.19
C ILE A 167 -0.40 10.57 -5.12
N ILE A 168 -0.90 10.66 -3.90
CA ILE A 168 -0.53 9.80 -2.78
C ILE A 168 -1.72 8.91 -2.46
N ALA A 169 -1.56 7.58 -2.47
CA ALA A 169 -2.57 6.62 -2.05
C ALA A 169 -2.12 5.89 -0.80
N ARG A 170 -2.92 5.95 0.28
CA ARG A 170 -2.55 5.32 1.55
C ARG A 170 -3.73 4.79 2.35
N HIS A 171 -3.44 3.83 3.21
CA HIS A 171 -4.36 3.19 4.15
C HIS A 171 -5.58 2.55 3.47
N ALA A 172 -5.46 2.13 2.23
CA ALA A 172 -6.45 1.29 1.57
C ALA A 172 -6.46 -0.10 2.23
N ALA A 173 -7.60 -0.79 2.21
CA ALA A 173 -7.69 -2.17 2.68
C ALA A 173 -7.10 -3.16 1.68
N ASN A 174 -7.08 -2.79 0.41
CA ASN A 174 -6.42 -3.46 -0.70
C ASN A 174 -5.20 -2.63 -1.14
N ASP A 175 -4.99 -2.47 -2.43
CA ASP A 175 -3.82 -1.80 -3.00
C ASP A 175 -3.91 -0.28 -2.95
N GLY A 176 -2.78 0.36 -3.01
CA GLY A 176 -2.71 1.80 -3.26
C GLY A 176 -3.22 2.15 -4.65
N PHE A 177 -2.66 1.50 -5.68
CA PHE A 177 -3.08 1.58 -7.08
C PHE A 177 -3.37 0.18 -7.60
N ASN A 178 -4.61 -0.04 -8.06
CA ASN A 178 -5.10 -1.34 -8.51
C ASN A 178 -5.53 -1.27 -9.97
N ILE A 179 -4.97 -2.15 -10.80
CA ILE A 179 -5.21 -2.17 -12.24
C ILE A 179 -5.54 -3.61 -12.69
N HIS A 180 -6.74 -3.82 -13.20
CA HIS A 180 -7.22 -5.10 -13.68
C HIS A 180 -7.70 -5.06 -15.13
N GLY A 181 -7.65 -6.20 -15.80
CA GLY A 181 -8.17 -6.46 -17.13
C GLY A 181 -7.19 -6.08 -18.24
N HIS A 182 -7.71 -5.90 -19.44
CA HIS A 182 -6.91 -5.46 -20.58
C HIS A 182 -6.79 -3.93 -20.54
N ARG A 183 -5.70 -3.42 -19.97
CA ARG A 183 -5.40 -1.98 -19.89
C ARG A 183 -4.02 -1.72 -20.49
N ILE A 184 -3.97 -0.90 -21.52
CA ILE A 184 -2.74 -0.57 -22.25
C ILE A 184 -2.50 0.93 -22.30
N GLY A 185 -1.24 1.33 -22.51
CA GLY A 185 -0.87 2.74 -22.57
C GLY A 185 -1.08 3.48 -21.24
N LEU A 186 -0.82 2.78 -20.14
CA LEU A 186 -0.89 3.37 -18.79
C LEU A 186 0.45 3.95 -18.38
N ARG A 187 0.40 5.09 -17.74
CA ARG A 187 1.58 5.75 -17.17
C ARG A 187 1.28 6.32 -15.79
N LEU A 188 2.09 5.94 -14.82
CA LEU A 188 2.09 6.53 -13.47
C LEU A 188 3.36 7.38 -13.32
N GLU A 189 3.22 8.62 -12.86
CA GLU A 189 4.35 9.55 -12.68
C GLU A 189 4.28 10.23 -11.32
N ASN A 190 5.38 10.23 -10.57
CA ASN A 190 5.45 10.89 -9.28
C ASN A 190 4.25 10.52 -8.39
N VAL A 191 3.94 9.22 -8.32
CA VAL A 191 2.92 8.71 -7.41
C VAL A 191 3.57 8.12 -6.17
N LYS A 192 2.82 8.13 -5.06
CA LYS A 192 3.26 7.51 -3.81
C LYS A 192 2.21 6.53 -3.32
N ALA A 193 2.65 5.31 -3.00
CA ALA A 193 1.80 4.25 -2.49
C ALA A 193 2.31 3.78 -1.13
N PHE A 194 1.67 4.27 -0.05
CA PHE A 194 2.15 4.05 1.31
C PHE A 194 1.13 3.34 2.17
N SER A 195 1.60 2.42 3.02
CA SER A 195 0.79 1.89 4.12
C SER A 195 -0.57 1.39 3.64
N ASN A 196 -0.60 0.66 2.52
CA ASN A 196 -1.81 -0.02 2.07
C ASN A 196 -1.88 -1.43 2.62
N GLY A 197 -3.07 -1.96 2.77
CA GLY A 197 -3.31 -3.27 3.37
C GLY A 197 -2.67 -4.41 2.59
N ASP A 198 -2.68 -4.29 1.27
CA ASP A 198 -2.06 -5.21 0.34
C ASP A 198 -0.86 -4.55 -0.36
N GLU A 199 -0.80 -4.53 -1.67
CA GLU A 199 0.29 -3.92 -2.43
C GLU A 199 0.20 -2.39 -2.50
N GLY A 200 1.32 -1.75 -2.79
CA GLY A 200 1.31 -0.34 -3.18
C GLY A 200 0.78 -0.15 -4.59
N ILE A 201 1.28 -0.97 -5.53
CA ILE A 201 0.84 -0.98 -6.94
C ILE A 201 0.64 -2.44 -7.36
N SER A 202 -0.48 -2.74 -8.01
CA SER A 202 -0.72 -4.06 -8.58
C SER A 202 -1.24 -3.99 -10.01
N ALA A 203 -0.63 -4.79 -10.91
CA ALA A 203 -1.03 -4.94 -12.30
C ALA A 203 -1.37 -6.40 -12.59
N HIS A 204 -2.61 -6.63 -13.06
CA HIS A 204 -3.14 -7.97 -13.28
C HIS A 204 -3.46 -8.21 -14.76
N GLU A 205 -3.71 -9.47 -15.10
CA GLU A 205 -4.09 -9.97 -16.43
C GLU A 205 -3.16 -9.44 -17.54
N THR A 206 -3.67 -8.64 -18.47
CA THR A 206 -2.89 -8.14 -19.63
C THR A 206 -2.57 -6.64 -19.55
N VAL A 207 -2.35 -6.14 -18.33
CA VAL A 207 -2.00 -4.73 -18.12
C VAL A 207 -0.64 -4.40 -18.73
N GLN A 208 -0.55 -3.27 -19.44
CA GLN A 208 0.71 -2.67 -19.90
C GLN A 208 0.86 -1.29 -19.28
N MET A 209 1.91 -1.12 -18.44
CA MET A 209 2.07 0.06 -17.61
C MET A 209 3.54 0.47 -17.46
N ASP A 210 3.78 1.77 -17.53
CA ASP A 210 5.05 2.39 -17.18
C ASP A 210 4.91 3.22 -15.91
N VAL A 211 5.83 3.07 -14.96
CA VAL A 211 5.86 3.80 -13.69
C VAL A 211 7.18 4.56 -13.57
N PHE A 212 7.08 5.86 -13.28
CA PHE A 212 8.25 6.75 -13.20
C PHE A 212 8.28 7.52 -11.89
N ASP A 213 9.49 7.78 -11.38
CA ASP A 213 9.75 8.74 -10.31
C ASP A 213 8.83 8.57 -9.09
N SER A 214 8.50 7.32 -8.74
CA SER A 214 7.47 6.97 -7.77
C SER A 214 8.03 6.27 -6.53
N GLU A 215 7.33 6.39 -5.41
CA GLU A 215 7.75 5.83 -4.12
C GLU A 215 6.71 4.84 -3.60
N ILE A 216 7.15 3.62 -3.30
CA ILE A 216 6.27 2.52 -2.85
C ILE A 216 6.81 1.96 -1.53
N ALA A 217 6.11 2.22 -0.40
CA ALA A 217 6.65 1.89 0.90
C ALA A 217 5.60 1.48 1.94
N TRP A 218 6.03 0.70 2.93
CA TRP A 218 5.23 0.32 4.09
C TRP A 218 3.94 -0.44 3.75
N ASN A 219 3.86 -1.08 2.58
CA ASN A 219 2.67 -1.84 2.19
C ASN A 219 2.67 -3.22 2.86
N GLY A 220 1.49 -3.72 3.20
CA GLY A 220 1.29 -4.85 4.10
C GLY A 220 1.22 -6.23 3.45
N SER A 221 1.32 -6.30 2.13
CA SER A 221 1.19 -7.55 1.37
C SER A 221 2.26 -8.58 1.68
N SER A 222 1.88 -9.84 1.69
CA SER A 222 2.84 -10.95 1.70
C SER A 222 3.56 -11.13 0.36
N ALA A 223 3.05 -10.55 -0.73
CA ALA A 223 3.73 -10.53 -2.01
C ALA A 223 4.83 -9.45 -2.03
N GLY A 224 4.48 -8.20 -1.83
CA GLY A 224 5.46 -7.12 -1.83
C GLY A 224 4.88 -5.72 -1.90
N GLY A 225 5.74 -4.76 -2.19
CA GLY A 225 5.33 -3.38 -2.47
C GLY A 225 4.63 -3.26 -3.83
N VAL A 226 5.11 -4.01 -4.80
CA VAL A 226 4.53 -4.17 -6.14
C VAL A 226 4.19 -5.63 -6.37
N ALA A 227 3.03 -5.93 -6.97
CA ALA A 227 2.70 -7.25 -7.48
C ALA A 227 2.15 -7.15 -8.91
N ASP A 228 2.95 -7.60 -9.87
CA ASP A 228 2.59 -7.62 -11.28
C ASP A 228 2.46 -9.07 -11.75
N VAL A 229 1.23 -9.48 -12.07
CA VAL A 229 0.88 -10.89 -12.28
C VAL A 229 0.13 -11.13 -13.60
N GLY A 230 -0.07 -12.39 -13.95
CA GLY A 230 -0.77 -12.81 -15.16
C GLY A 230 0.07 -12.61 -16.43
N GLU A 231 -0.44 -11.87 -17.40
CA GLU A 231 0.26 -11.54 -18.66
C GLU A 231 0.71 -10.06 -18.66
N SER A 232 0.88 -9.46 -17.49
CA SER A 232 1.25 -8.05 -17.37
C SER A 232 2.63 -7.76 -17.93
N VAL A 233 2.77 -6.57 -18.51
CA VAL A 233 4.02 -6.02 -19.05
C VAL A 233 4.24 -4.66 -18.41
N THR A 234 5.29 -4.52 -17.57
CA THR A 234 5.48 -3.31 -16.79
C THR A 234 6.92 -2.81 -16.83
N THR A 235 7.06 -1.48 -16.72
CA THR A 235 8.36 -0.83 -16.59
C THR A 235 8.35 0.08 -15.37
N TYR A 236 9.39 0.00 -14.55
CA TYR A 236 9.63 0.89 -13.42
C TYR A 236 10.95 1.62 -13.63
N THR A 237 10.90 2.95 -13.61
CA THR A 237 12.08 3.78 -13.85
C THR A 237 12.21 4.84 -12.75
N ASN A 238 13.40 4.97 -12.14
CA ASN A 238 13.70 5.91 -11.06
C ASN A 238 12.76 5.79 -9.86
N CYS A 239 12.28 4.58 -9.55
CA CYS A 239 11.38 4.36 -8.41
C CYS A 239 12.16 4.02 -7.15
N GLU A 240 11.60 4.40 -6.00
CA GLU A 240 12.13 4.06 -4.67
C GLU A 240 11.16 3.10 -3.96
N LEU A 241 11.70 1.95 -3.51
CA LEU A 241 10.90 0.93 -2.83
C LEU A 241 11.56 0.56 -1.50
N HIS A 242 10.80 0.66 -0.39
CA HIS A 242 11.36 0.38 0.92
C HIS A 242 10.32 -0.02 1.97
N HIS A 243 10.75 -0.75 3.01
CA HIS A 243 9.95 -1.12 4.17
C HIS A 243 8.62 -1.85 3.83
N ASN A 244 8.47 -2.40 2.64
CA ASN A 244 7.33 -3.26 2.34
C ASN A 244 7.50 -4.61 3.04
N VAL A 245 6.44 -5.28 3.39
CA VAL A 245 6.47 -6.44 4.29
C VAL A 245 7.33 -7.60 3.77
N ASN A 246 7.36 -7.85 2.46
CA ASN A 246 8.11 -8.96 1.89
C ASN A 246 9.09 -8.48 0.81
N ALA A 247 8.72 -8.55 -0.45
CA ALA A 247 9.57 -8.11 -1.55
C ALA A 247 9.34 -6.63 -1.90
N ALA A 248 10.31 -5.97 -2.52
CA ALA A 248 10.05 -4.71 -3.19
C ALA A 248 9.16 -4.96 -4.41
N PHE A 249 9.56 -5.92 -5.25
CA PHE A 249 8.82 -6.35 -6.42
C PHE A 249 8.50 -7.85 -6.34
N PHE A 250 7.22 -8.20 -6.54
CA PHE A 250 6.74 -9.55 -6.84
C PHE A 250 6.29 -9.56 -8.30
N LEU A 251 7.02 -10.27 -9.15
CA LEU A 251 6.85 -10.27 -10.60
C LEU A 251 6.53 -11.69 -11.08
N ASP A 252 5.26 -11.94 -11.37
CA ASP A 252 4.71 -13.19 -11.91
C ASP A 252 3.87 -12.89 -13.16
N GLY A 253 4.25 -11.85 -13.89
CA GLY A 253 3.66 -11.44 -15.14
C GLY A 253 4.46 -11.99 -16.33
N LYS A 254 4.35 -11.31 -17.46
CA LYS A 254 4.99 -11.74 -18.70
C LYS A 254 6.38 -11.13 -18.90
N GLN A 255 6.48 -9.80 -18.78
CA GLN A 255 7.73 -9.09 -19.01
C GLN A 255 7.80 -7.82 -18.15
N HIS A 256 8.95 -7.65 -17.49
CA HIS A 256 9.18 -6.51 -16.61
C HIS A 256 10.54 -5.90 -16.86
N ARG A 257 10.60 -4.57 -16.74
CA ARG A 257 11.87 -3.82 -16.83
C ARG A 257 12.01 -2.90 -15.64
N LEU A 258 13.12 -3.02 -14.92
CA LEU A 258 13.46 -2.20 -13.77
C LEU A 258 14.71 -1.38 -14.11
N THR A 259 14.60 -0.05 -14.06
CA THR A 259 15.71 0.84 -14.45
C THR A 259 15.93 1.91 -13.39
N ASN A 260 17.17 2.04 -12.90
CA ASN A 260 17.57 3.06 -11.91
C ASN A 260 16.70 3.09 -10.64
N CYS A 261 16.11 1.96 -10.23
CA CYS A 261 15.33 1.92 -9.00
C CYS A 261 16.25 1.78 -7.77
N LEU A 262 15.86 2.46 -6.68
CA LEU A 262 16.48 2.33 -5.37
C LEU A 262 15.65 1.40 -4.49
N ILE A 263 16.26 0.36 -3.96
CA ILE A 263 15.63 -0.58 -3.02
C ILE A 263 16.42 -0.59 -1.73
N HIS A 264 15.73 -0.39 -0.60
CA HIS A 264 16.37 -0.46 0.72
C HIS A 264 15.38 -0.88 1.81
N HIS A 265 15.88 -1.33 2.97
CA HIS A 265 15.06 -1.80 4.10
C HIS A 265 13.99 -2.82 3.66
N GLN A 266 14.40 -3.80 2.86
CA GLN A 266 13.55 -4.86 2.34
C GLN A 266 14.05 -6.24 2.76
N ASN A 267 13.12 -7.18 2.99
CA ASN A 267 13.48 -8.59 3.21
C ASN A 267 13.94 -9.25 1.92
N GLN A 268 13.29 -8.93 0.80
CA GLN A 268 13.64 -9.39 -0.54
C GLN A 268 13.54 -8.21 -1.51
N ASP A 269 14.47 -8.14 -2.44
CA ASP A 269 14.50 -7.05 -3.42
C ASP A 269 13.51 -7.32 -4.56
N VAL A 270 13.76 -8.38 -5.36
CA VAL A 270 12.92 -8.78 -6.49
C VAL A 270 12.62 -10.27 -6.38
N LEU A 271 11.35 -10.63 -6.31
CA LEU A 271 10.88 -12.01 -6.33
C LEU A 271 10.23 -12.28 -7.67
N VAL A 272 10.87 -13.12 -8.48
CA VAL A 272 10.38 -13.52 -9.79
C VAL A 272 9.70 -14.88 -9.68
N ARG A 273 8.54 -15.05 -10.30
CA ARG A 273 7.76 -16.29 -10.34
C ARG A 273 7.42 -16.68 -11.77
N GLY A 274 7.05 -17.95 -11.94
CA GLY A 274 6.64 -18.48 -13.24
C GLY A 274 7.72 -18.30 -14.31
N ASP A 275 7.29 -17.95 -15.50
CA ASP A 275 8.14 -17.70 -16.68
C ASP A 275 8.36 -16.20 -16.95
N ALA A 276 8.19 -15.36 -15.93
CA ALA A 276 8.35 -13.92 -16.05
C ALA A 276 9.77 -13.54 -16.47
N VAL A 277 9.86 -12.70 -17.51
CA VAL A 277 11.14 -12.16 -17.99
C VAL A 277 11.39 -10.82 -17.32
N VAL A 278 12.52 -10.69 -16.62
CA VAL A 278 12.86 -9.46 -15.89
C VAL A 278 14.21 -8.90 -16.33
N GLU A 279 14.19 -7.70 -16.90
CA GLU A 279 15.39 -6.94 -17.26
C GLU A 279 15.68 -5.90 -16.16
N GLN A 280 16.94 -5.82 -15.72
CA GLN A 280 17.35 -4.87 -14.67
C GLN A 280 18.58 -4.07 -15.12
N SER A 281 18.56 -2.76 -14.90
CA SER A 281 19.69 -1.87 -15.22
C SER A 281 19.76 -0.70 -14.25
N GLY A 282 20.96 -0.31 -13.83
CA GLY A 282 21.18 0.85 -12.95
C GLY A 282 20.54 0.73 -11.57
N MET A 283 20.21 -0.49 -11.13
CA MET A 283 19.59 -0.73 -9.82
C MET A 283 20.53 -0.40 -8.68
N VAL A 284 19.99 0.19 -7.62
CA VAL A 284 20.73 0.50 -6.38
C VAL A 284 20.09 -0.22 -5.21
N TRP A 285 20.85 -1.08 -4.56
CA TRP A 285 20.42 -1.79 -3.35
C TRP A 285 21.22 -1.28 -2.15
N ARG A 286 20.52 -0.91 -1.08
CA ARG A 286 21.16 -0.56 0.19
C ARG A 286 20.65 -1.52 1.25
N LYS A 287 21.54 -2.34 1.77
CA LYS A 287 21.31 -3.13 2.98
C LYS A 287 21.76 -2.26 4.15
N GLU A 288 20.87 -1.92 5.04
CA GLU A 288 21.24 -1.39 6.35
C GLU A 288 21.28 -2.50 7.38
#